data_69698e0350827bcde92a7ce0d98ddee9
#
_entry.id   69698e0350827bcde92a7ce0d98ddee9
#
_cell.length_a   1.000
_cell.length_b   1.000
_cell.length_c   1.000
_cell.angle_alpha   90.00
_cell.angle_beta   90.00
_cell.angle_gamma   90.00
#
_symmetry.space_group_name_H-M   'P 1'
#
loop_
_entity.id
_entity.type
_entity.pdbx_description
1 polymer ?
#
loop_
_entity_poly.entity_id
_entity_poly.type
_entity_poly.pdbx_seq_one_letter_code
_entity_poly.pdbx_strand_id
1 'polypeptide(L)'
;KPMMDVGLDNFDLVKYLISQVMLSDEERFEALKEYYPQAKKEDWRLWQAGQRVQIIKRDPKEGGVLRLGTEVVSDKDGTIAALLGASPGASTAAPIMLHLMEKVFKDKVSSPEWQAKLKTIIPSYGTKLNGNVDATEQELEYTSRVLQLQYVKPQAADAAPKAELKPQAENKPVADIAL
;
A
#
# COMPACT_ATOMS: atom_id res chain seq x y z
N LYS A 1 20.00 2.09 17.79
CA LYS A 1 19.07 1.44 18.72
C LYS A 1 17.77 1.02 18.02
N PRO A 2 16.96 1.90 17.36
CA PRO A 2 15.69 1.47 16.74
C PRO A 2 15.82 0.33 15.72
N MET A 3 16.89 0.30 14.94
CA MET A 3 17.15 -0.79 13.98
C MET A 3 17.44 -2.13 14.69
N MET A 4 18.12 -2.10 15.83
CA MET A 4 18.36 -3.32 16.61
C MET A 4 17.06 -3.83 17.24
N ASP A 5 16.25 -2.91 17.77
CA ASP A 5 14.96 -3.25 18.36
C ASP A 5 14.06 -3.94 17.29
N VAL A 6 13.95 -3.33 16.08
CA VAL A 6 13.22 -3.94 14.95
C VAL A 6 13.79 -5.30 14.55
N GLY A 7 15.11 -5.46 14.53
CA GLY A 7 15.74 -6.73 14.18
C GLY A 7 15.44 -7.84 15.18
N LEU A 8 15.39 -7.53 16.46
CA LEU A 8 15.05 -8.48 17.52
C LEU A 8 13.56 -8.84 17.49
N ASP A 9 12.69 -7.83 17.33
CA ASP A 9 11.24 -8.02 17.30
C ASP A 9 10.75 -8.75 16.02
N ASN A 10 11.57 -8.74 14.96
CA ASN A 10 11.28 -9.39 13.69
C ASN A 10 12.36 -10.42 13.31
N PHE A 11 12.83 -11.21 14.27
CA PHE A 11 13.94 -12.13 14.06
C PHE A 11 13.70 -13.14 12.94
N ASP A 12 12.49 -13.64 12.78
CA ASP A 12 12.13 -14.56 11.69
C ASP A 12 12.26 -13.89 10.32
N LEU A 13 11.87 -12.61 10.21
CA LEU A 13 12.09 -11.83 9.00
C LEU A 13 13.58 -11.63 8.71
N VAL A 14 14.38 -11.34 9.73
CA VAL A 14 15.85 -11.19 9.58
C VAL A 14 16.46 -12.49 9.09
N LYS A 15 16.10 -13.62 9.69
CA LYS A 15 16.56 -14.96 9.28
C LYS A 15 16.16 -15.25 7.83
N TYR A 16 14.91 -14.97 7.47
CA TYR A 16 14.43 -15.12 6.10
C TYR A 16 15.23 -14.27 5.11
N LEU A 17 15.44 -12.98 5.41
CA LEU A 17 16.21 -12.09 4.53
C LEU A 17 17.65 -12.57 4.34
N ILE A 18 18.30 -13.03 5.41
CA ILE A 18 19.65 -13.61 5.31
C ILE A 18 19.63 -14.84 4.41
N SER A 19 18.67 -15.76 4.60
CA SER A 19 18.56 -16.95 3.74
C SER A 19 18.37 -16.58 2.28
N GLN A 20 17.58 -15.55 1.97
CA GLN A 20 17.36 -15.09 0.59
C GLN A 20 18.62 -14.48 -0.05
N VAL A 21 19.41 -13.76 0.72
CA VAL A 21 20.68 -13.19 0.24
C VAL A 21 21.71 -14.29 -0.04
N MET A 22 21.69 -15.35 0.74
CA MET A 22 22.66 -16.46 0.64
C MET A 22 22.32 -17.49 -0.45
N LEU A 23 21.14 -17.39 -1.09
CA LEU A 23 20.76 -18.29 -2.17
C LEU A 23 21.75 -18.22 -3.34
N SER A 24 22.16 -19.37 -3.83
CA SER A 24 22.87 -19.52 -5.11
C SER A 24 21.93 -19.24 -6.30
N ASP A 25 22.51 -19.09 -7.49
CA ASP A 25 21.72 -18.92 -8.71
C ASP A 25 20.89 -20.17 -9.04
N GLU A 26 21.39 -21.34 -8.72
CA GLU A 26 20.67 -22.61 -8.84
C GLU A 26 19.46 -22.66 -7.92
N GLU A 27 19.62 -22.33 -6.65
CA GLU A 27 18.52 -22.33 -5.68
C GLU A 27 17.45 -21.29 -6.03
N ARG A 28 17.84 -20.12 -6.54
CA ARG A 28 16.89 -19.10 -7.04
C ARG A 28 16.13 -19.61 -8.27
N PHE A 29 16.80 -20.33 -9.15
CA PHE A 29 16.15 -20.93 -10.31
C PHE A 29 15.19 -22.06 -9.93
N GLU A 30 15.53 -22.90 -8.98
CA GLU A 30 14.61 -23.94 -8.47
C GLU A 30 13.38 -23.29 -7.80
N ALA A 31 13.54 -22.21 -7.03
CA ALA A 31 12.40 -21.48 -6.49
C ALA A 31 11.50 -20.88 -7.60
N LEU A 32 12.05 -20.45 -8.73
CA LEU A 32 11.27 -20.03 -9.89
C LEU A 32 10.45 -21.19 -10.48
N LYS A 33 11.03 -22.40 -10.54
CA LYS A 33 10.36 -23.58 -11.10
C LYS A 33 9.16 -24.04 -10.29
N GLU A 34 9.05 -23.66 -9.01
CA GLU A 34 7.83 -23.89 -8.23
C GLU A 34 6.61 -23.21 -8.86
N TYR A 35 6.81 -22.08 -9.51
CA TYR A 35 5.75 -21.28 -10.16
C TYR A 35 5.68 -21.50 -11.68
N TYR A 36 6.80 -21.81 -12.29
CA TYR A 36 6.90 -22.09 -13.73
C TYR A 36 7.73 -23.35 -13.99
N PRO A 37 7.13 -24.55 -13.89
CA PRO A 37 7.85 -25.85 -13.99
C PRO A 37 8.60 -26.07 -15.31
N GLN A 38 8.15 -25.45 -16.41
CA GLN A 38 8.78 -25.58 -17.74
C GLN A 38 9.94 -24.60 -17.94
N ALA A 39 10.30 -23.79 -16.94
CA ALA A 39 11.42 -22.87 -17.05
C ALA A 39 12.73 -23.61 -17.40
N LYS A 40 13.51 -23.04 -18.31
CA LYS A 40 14.83 -23.52 -18.69
C LYS A 40 15.88 -22.55 -18.19
N LYS A 41 16.93 -23.04 -17.56
CA LYS A 41 17.95 -22.22 -16.90
C LYS A 41 18.60 -21.21 -17.85
N GLU A 42 18.81 -21.59 -19.09
CA GLU A 42 19.42 -20.76 -20.13
C GLU A 42 18.61 -19.52 -20.51
N ASP A 43 17.29 -19.53 -20.27
CA ASP A 43 16.39 -18.42 -20.59
C ASP A 43 16.32 -17.38 -19.46
N TRP A 44 16.92 -17.66 -18.31
CA TRP A 44 16.79 -16.84 -17.09
C TRP A 44 18.14 -16.38 -16.57
N ARG A 45 18.17 -15.12 -16.13
CA ARG A 45 19.32 -14.53 -15.45
C ARG A 45 18.87 -13.68 -14.28
N LEU A 46 19.69 -13.62 -13.25
CA LEU A 46 19.46 -12.71 -12.13
C LEU A 46 19.61 -11.27 -12.63
N TRP A 47 18.60 -10.45 -12.34
CA TRP A 47 18.61 -9.03 -12.65
C TRP A 47 18.29 -8.22 -11.40
N GLN A 48 19.10 -7.22 -11.09
CA GLN A 48 18.84 -6.33 -9.96
C GLN A 48 17.70 -5.37 -10.32
N ALA A 49 16.56 -5.54 -9.66
CA ALA A 49 15.35 -4.75 -9.94
C ALA A 49 15.41 -3.32 -9.39
N GLY A 50 16.23 -3.07 -8.38
CA GLY A 50 16.36 -1.77 -7.73
C GLY A 50 16.40 -1.88 -6.21
N GLN A 51 16.26 -0.73 -5.55
CA GLN A 51 16.23 -0.61 -4.11
C GLN A 51 14.94 0.05 -3.65
N ARG A 52 14.42 -0.36 -2.52
CA ARG A 52 13.29 0.33 -1.89
C ARG A 52 13.67 0.77 -0.48
N VAL A 53 13.10 1.88 -0.04
CA VAL A 53 13.25 2.35 1.33
C VAL A 53 12.29 1.60 2.23
N GLN A 54 12.79 1.06 3.33
CA GLN A 54 11.99 0.51 4.41
C GLN A 54 12.03 1.46 5.59
N ILE A 55 10.85 1.85 6.09
CA ILE A 55 10.73 2.86 7.13
C ILE A 55 10.83 2.20 8.50
N ILE A 56 11.79 2.67 9.30
CA ILE A 56 11.91 2.33 10.72
C ILE A 56 11.66 3.61 11.51
N LYS A 57 10.57 3.63 12.28
CA LYS A 57 10.22 4.74 13.16
C LYS A 57 10.70 4.47 14.58
N ARG A 58 11.05 5.55 15.26
CA ARG A 58 11.29 5.50 16.69
C ARG A 58 9.96 5.65 17.41
N ASP A 59 9.62 4.65 18.21
CA ASP A 59 8.47 4.69 19.10
C ASP A 59 8.94 4.89 20.55
N PRO A 60 8.30 5.77 21.34
CA PRO A 60 8.69 6.01 22.73
C PRO A 60 8.52 4.79 23.64
N LYS A 61 7.60 3.88 23.32
CA LYS A 61 7.30 2.68 24.12
C LYS A 61 8.01 1.44 23.57
N GLU A 62 7.97 1.25 22.27
CA GLU A 62 8.44 0.03 21.58
C GLU A 62 9.87 0.17 21.05
N GLY A 63 10.48 1.38 21.15
CA GLY A 63 11.84 1.64 20.67
C GLY A 63 11.90 1.84 19.17
N GLY A 64 12.06 0.78 18.37
CA GLY A 64 12.01 0.82 16.90
C GLY A 64 10.80 0.07 16.38
N VAL A 65 10.06 0.65 15.42
CA VAL A 65 8.92 0.01 14.78
C VAL A 65 9.10 -0.04 13.27
N LEU A 66 8.97 -1.22 12.69
CA LEU A 66 8.99 -1.42 11.25
C LEU A 66 7.64 -1.03 10.65
N ARG A 67 7.64 -0.06 9.71
CA ARG A 67 6.44 0.32 8.97
C ARG A 67 6.49 -0.22 7.56
N LEU A 68 5.49 -1.02 7.21
CA LEU A 68 5.33 -1.55 5.86
C LEU A 68 4.40 -0.65 5.06
N GLY A 69 4.66 -0.52 3.75
CA GLY A 69 3.86 0.28 2.83
C GLY A 69 4.44 1.67 2.55
N THR A 70 3.57 2.61 2.21
CA THR A 70 3.90 4.00 1.89
C THR A 70 3.46 4.92 3.01
N GLU A 71 4.21 6.00 3.23
CA GLU A 71 3.90 7.01 4.22
C GLU A 71 4.19 8.41 3.69
N VAL A 72 3.26 9.34 3.91
CA VAL A 72 3.44 10.76 3.63
C VAL A 72 3.94 11.46 4.89
N VAL A 73 5.15 11.96 4.84
CA VAL A 73 5.76 12.76 5.91
C VAL A 73 5.79 14.22 5.49
N SER A 74 5.42 15.13 6.37
CA SER A 74 5.48 16.57 6.14
C SER A 74 6.04 17.28 7.37
N ASP A 75 6.60 18.46 7.17
CA ASP A 75 6.91 19.37 8.26
C ASP A 75 5.65 19.97 8.88
N LYS A 76 5.81 20.71 9.97
CA LYS A 76 4.68 21.31 10.72
C LYS A 76 3.91 22.33 9.92
N ASP A 77 4.60 23.06 9.06
CA ASP A 77 4.04 24.19 8.29
C ASP A 77 3.53 23.74 6.92
N GLY A 78 3.67 22.44 6.58
CA GLY A 78 3.25 21.89 5.30
C GLY A 78 4.03 22.40 4.10
N THR A 79 5.22 22.99 4.32
CA THR A 79 6.05 23.56 3.25
C THR A 79 6.88 22.52 2.52
N ILE A 80 7.15 21.40 3.19
CA ILE A 80 7.87 20.25 2.64
C ILE A 80 7.08 18.99 2.94
N ALA A 81 6.89 18.15 1.94
CA ALA A 81 6.33 16.81 2.11
C ALA A 81 7.11 15.80 1.28
N ALA A 82 7.23 14.60 1.80
CA ALA A 82 7.88 13.48 1.14
C ALA A 82 7.03 12.22 1.22
N LEU A 83 7.00 11.46 0.13
CA LEU A 83 6.45 10.11 0.12
C LEU A 83 7.58 9.11 0.36
N LEU A 84 7.48 8.37 1.44
CA LEU A 84 8.43 7.31 1.80
C LEU A 84 7.79 5.93 1.59
N GLY A 85 8.65 4.94 1.32
CA GLY A 85 8.22 3.59 0.99
C GLY A 85 8.09 3.39 -0.52
N ALA A 86 7.82 2.17 -0.95
CA ALA A 86 7.95 1.84 -2.37
C ALA A 86 6.71 1.18 -2.96
N SER A 87 5.94 0.45 -2.18
CA SER A 87 4.89 -0.41 -2.73
C SER A 87 3.70 -0.53 -1.78
N PRO A 88 2.49 -0.56 -2.31
CA PRO A 88 2.07 -0.39 -3.69
C PRO A 88 2.14 1.08 -4.13
N GLY A 89 2.66 1.36 -5.33
CA GLY A 89 2.81 2.73 -5.86
C GLY A 89 1.71 3.13 -6.82
N ALA A 90 1.65 2.51 -7.99
CA ALA A 90 0.73 2.91 -9.06
C ALA A 90 -0.75 2.77 -8.67
N SER A 91 -1.15 1.66 -8.04
CA SER A 91 -2.53 1.40 -7.63
C SER A 91 -3.03 2.32 -6.50
N THR A 92 -2.13 2.94 -5.74
CA THR A 92 -2.46 3.80 -4.62
C THR A 92 -2.07 5.27 -4.84
N ALA A 93 -1.61 5.62 -6.05
CA ALA A 93 -1.14 6.98 -6.35
C ALA A 93 -2.22 8.03 -6.13
N ALA A 94 -3.44 7.82 -6.63
CA ALA A 94 -4.53 8.77 -6.48
C ALA A 94 -4.92 9.02 -5.01
N PRO A 95 -5.22 7.99 -4.19
CA PRO A 95 -5.53 8.20 -2.77
C PRO A 95 -4.35 8.78 -1.98
N ILE A 96 -3.09 8.45 -2.31
CA ILE A 96 -1.92 9.07 -1.68
C ILE A 96 -1.85 10.57 -1.98
N MET A 97 -2.10 10.96 -3.24
CA MET A 97 -2.08 12.38 -3.60
C MET A 97 -3.23 13.14 -2.97
N LEU A 98 -4.42 12.57 -2.85
CA LEU A 98 -5.53 13.16 -2.12
C LEU A 98 -5.16 13.38 -0.64
N HIS A 99 -4.61 12.36 0.01
CA HIS A 99 -4.15 12.47 1.40
C HIS A 99 -3.04 13.54 1.57
N LEU A 100 -2.10 13.61 0.62
CA LEU A 100 -1.09 14.66 0.60
C LEU A 100 -1.72 16.06 0.52
N MET A 101 -2.69 16.23 -0.37
CA MET A 101 -3.40 17.51 -0.53
C MET A 101 -4.16 17.89 0.74
N GLU A 102 -4.87 16.96 1.36
CA GLU A 102 -5.58 17.18 2.62
C GLU A 102 -4.64 17.55 3.77
N LYS A 103 -3.42 16.97 3.79
CA LYS A 103 -2.43 17.24 4.82
C LYS A 103 -1.73 18.59 4.64
N VAL A 104 -1.30 18.91 3.41
CA VAL A 104 -0.47 20.09 3.10
C VAL A 104 -1.31 21.31 2.76
N PHE A 105 -2.44 21.15 2.09
CA PHE A 105 -3.32 22.24 1.62
C PHE A 105 -4.69 22.21 2.31
N LYS A 106 -4.72 21.87 3.58
CA LYS A 106 -5.93 21.64 4.36
C LYS A 106 -6.99 22.72 4.18
N ASP A 107 -6.62 23.99 4.31
CA ASP A 107 -7.55 25.12 4.21
C ASP A 107 -8.15 25.25 2.79
N LYS A 108 -7.34 24.99 1.76
CA LYS A 108 -7.81 25.03 0.36
C LYS A 108 -8.72 23.84 0.08
N VAL A 109 -8.31 22.63 0.43
CA VAL A 109 -9.08 21.40 0.18
C VAL A 109 -10.43 21.45 0.88
N SER A 110 -10.51 22.07 2.07
CA SER A 110 -11.77 22.23 2.82
C SER A 110 -12.70 23.28 2.22
N SER A 111 -12.25 24.12 1.27
CA SER A 111 -13.09 25.14 0.67
C SER A 111 -14.17 24.53 -0.25
N PRO A 112 -15.37 25.17 -0.35
CA PRO A 112 -16.45 24.68 -1.21
C PRO A 112 -16.04 24.55 -2.69
N GLU A 113 -15.20 25.46 -3.16
CA GLU A 113 -14.69 25.47 -4.53
C GLU A 113 -13.85 24.22 -4.82
N TRP A 114 -12.90 23.90 -3.95
CA TRP A 114 -12.05 22.72 -4.10
C TRP A 114 -12.83 21.42 -3.92
N GLN A 115 -13.78 21.37 -2.98
CA GLN A 115 -14.66 20.22 -2.79
C GLN A 115 -15.50 19.95 -4.04
N ALA A 116 -16.06 20.98 -4.66
CA ALA A 116 -16.80 20.86 -5.91
C ALA A 116 -15.91 20.34 -7.05
N LYS A 117 -14.69 20.90 -7.18
CA LYS A 117 -13.72 20.48 -8.18
C LYS A 117 -13.26 19.04 -8.00
N LEU A 118 -12.99 18.62 -6.77
CA LEU A 118 -12.60 17.24 -6.46
C LEU A 118 -13.71 16.26 -6.82
N LYS A 119 -14.97 16.57 -6.51
CA LYS A 119 -16.12 15.76 -6.92
C LYS A 119 -16.35 15.71 -8.43
N THR A 120 -15.96 16.74 -9.14
CA THR A 120 -16.01 16.73 -10.62
C THR A 120 -14.94 15.81 -11.21
N ILE A 121 -13.74 15.77 -10.61
CA ILE A 121 -12.62 14.94 -11.07
C ILE A 121 -12.82 13.48 -10.62
N ILE A 122 -13.30 13.28 -9.40
CA ILE A 122 -13.52 11.99 -8.77
C ILE A 122 -14.97 11.96 -8.26
N PRO A 123 -15.93 11.45 -9.04
CA PRO A 123 -17.36 11.46 -8.67
C PRO A 123 -17.65 10.83 -7.31
N SER A 124 -16.91 9.76 -6.94
CA SER A 124 -17.03 9.08 -5.65
C SER A 124 -16.25 9.75 -4.51
N TYR A 125 -15.64 10.93 -4.73
CA TYR A 125 -14.88 11.62 -3.69
C TYR A 125 -15.70 11.87 -2.43
N GLY A 126 -15.19 11.42 -1.29
CA GLY A 126 -15.87 11.48 0.00
C GLY A 126 -16.89 10.37 0.26
N THR A 127 -17.11 9.47 -0.70
CA THR A 127 -17.98 8.30 -0.51
C THR A 127 -17.16 7.13 0.03
N LYS A 128 -17.61 6.56 1.16
CA LYS A 128 -17.00 5.35 1.70
C LYS A 128 -17.54 4.14 0.92
N LEU A 129 -16.69 3.52 0.12
CA LEU A 129 -17.03 2.33 -0.67
C LEU A 129 -17.01 1.05 0.19
N ASN A 130 -16.04 0.92 1.10
CA ASN A 130 -15.94 -0.26 1.96
C ASN A 130 -17.19 -0.46 2.81
N GLY A 131 -17.84 -1.61 2.67
CA GLY A 131 -19.08 -1.94 3.35
C GLY A 131 -20.34 -1.33 2.71
N ASN A 132 -20.21 -0.62 1.59
CA ASN A 132 -21.32 -0.09 0.80
C ASN A 132 -21.32 -0.77 -0.58
N VAL A 133 -22.04 -1.89 -0.67
CA VAL A 133 -22.08 -2.73 -1.89
C VAL A 133 -22.65 -1.95 -3.07
N ASP A 134 -23.76 -1.24 -2.87
CA ASP A 134 -24.42 -0.51 -3.96
C ASP A 134 -23.54 0.60 -4.53
N ALA A 135 -22.87 1.39 -3.67
CA ALA A 135 -21.94 2.43 -4.12
C ALA A 135 -20.71 1.82 -4.83
N THR A 136 -20.23 0.68 -4.35
CA THR A 136 -19.11 -0.04 -4.98
C THR A 136 -19.50 -0.57 -6.36
N GLU A 137 -20.68 -1.17 -6.50
CA GLU A 137 -21.19 -1.66 -7.79
C GLU A 137 -21.36 -0.51 -8.80
N GLN A 138 -21.95 0.61 -8.38
CA GLN A 138 -22.11 1.79 -9.23
C GLN A 138 -20.78 2.32 -9.73
N GLU A 139 -19.79 2.39 -8.84
CA GLU A 139 -18.44 2.85 -9.19
C GLU A 139 -17.73 1.89 -10.16
N LEU A 140 -17.84 0.58 -9.94
CA LEU A 140 -17.31 -0.44 -10.83
C LEU A 140 -17.96 -0.41 -12.21
N GLU A 141 -19.27 -0.26 -12.27
CA GLU A 141 -19.99 -0.13 -13.53
C GLU A 141 -19.61 1.15 -14.29
N TYR A 142 -19.52 2.28 -13.58
CA TYR A 142 -19.11 3.56 -14.15
C TYR A 142 -17.68 3.49 -14.70
N THR A 143 -16.73 3.05 -13.90
CA THR A 143 -15.32 3.00 -14.29
C THR A 143 -15.07 1.99 -15.41
N SER A 144 -15.73 0.84 -15.37
CA SER A 144 -15.64 -0.15 -16.45
C SER A 144 -16.16 0.39 -17.77
N ARG A 145 -17.29 1.12 -17.76
CA ARG A 145 -17.83 1.77 -18.95
C ARG A 145 -16.86 2.83 -19.51
N VAL A 146 -16.30 3.67 -18.65
CA VAL A 146 -15.35 4.73 -19.07
C VAL A 146 -14.07 4.14 -19.64
N LEU A 147 -13.57 3.07 -19.04
CA LEU A 147 -12.34 2.39 -19.45
C LEU A 147 -12.57 1.35 -20.56
N GLN A 148 -13.80 1.17 -21.02
CA GLN A 148 -14.19 0.16 -22.02
C GLN A 148 -13.81 -1.27 -21.60
N LEU A 149 -13.93 -1.56 -20.29
CA LEU A 149 -13.69 -2.89 -19.73
C LEU A 149 -15.00 -3.69 -19.69
N GLN A 150 -14.86 -5.00 -19.77
CA GLN A 150 -16.01 -5.89 -19.52
C GLN A 150 -16.26 -5.94 -18.00
N TYR A 151 -17.48 -5.55 -17.61
CA TYR A 151 -17.92 -5.69 -16.24
C TYR A 151 -19.05 -6.71 -16.18
N VAL A 152 -18.84 -7.76 -15.40
CA VAL A 152 -19.86 -8.75 -15.10
C VAL A 152 -20.32 -8.53 -13.67
N LYS A 153 -21.58 -8.15 -13.50
CA LYS A 153 -22.14 -7.95 -12.16
C LYS A 153 -22.16 -9.30 -11.43
N PRO A 154 -21.57 -9.39 -10.21
CA PRO A 154 -21.63 -10.62 -9.43
C PRO A 154 -23.07 -11.03 -9.16
N GLN A 155 -23.40 -12.28 -9.44
CA GLN A 155 -24.71 -12.81 -9.07
C GLN A 155 -24.73 -13.11 -7.56
N ALA A 156 -25.86 -12.96 -6.92
CA ALA A 156 -26.01 -13.17 -5.48
C ALA A 156 -25.60 -14.58 -5.00
N ALA A 157 -25.54 -15.55 -5.91
CA ALA A 157 -25.09 -16.92 -5.65
C ALA A 157 -23.56 -17.06 -5.54
N ASP A 158 -22.78 -16.09 -6.06
CA ASP A 158 -21.32 -16.09 -6.03
C ASP A 158 -20.75 -15.36 -4.81
N ALA A 159 -21.61 -14.88 -3.92
CA ALA A 159 -21.17 -14.34 -2.64
C ALA A 159 -20.58 -15.49 -1.82
N ALA A 160 -19.26 -15.66 -1.87
CA ALA A 160 -18.54 -16.56 -1.00
C ALA A 160 -19.01 -16.38 0.45
N PRO A 161 -19.12 -17.46 1.24
CA PRO A 161 -19.48 -17.34 2.65
C PRO A 161 -18.54 -16.31 3.29
N LYS A 162 -19.12 -15.35 4.01
CA LYS A 162 -18.36 -14.30 4.71
C LYS A 162 -17.26 -14.97 5.51
N ALA A 163 -16.05 -14.99 4.97
CA ALA A 163 -14.89 -15.30 5.79
C ALA A 163 -14.92 -14.28 6.92
N GLU A 164 -15.09 -14.74 8.15
CA GLU A 164 -14.90 -13.91 9.32
C GLU A 164 -13.49 -13.34 9.23
N LEU A 165 -13.37 -12.12 8.75
CA LEU A 165 -12.14 -11.36 8.81
C LEU A 165 -11.83 -11.25 10.30
N LYS A 166 -10.88 -12.07 10.77
CA LYS A 166 -10.25 -11.84 12.07
C LYS A 166 -9.86 -10.36 12.08
N PRO A 167 -10.20 -9.61 13.12
CA PRO A 167 -9.86 -8.20 13.19
C PRO A 167 -8.34 -8.09 12.98
N GLN A 168 -7.93 -7.52 11.87
CA GLN A 168 -6.56 -7.07 11.72
C GLN A 168 -6.33 -6.09 12.88
N ALA A 169 -5.25 -6.33 13.62
CA ALA A 169 -4.88 -5.41 14.71
C ALA A 169 -4.98 -3.99 14.16
N GLU A 170 -5.85 -3.19 14.77
CA GLU A 170 -6.06 -1.80 14.39
C GLU A 170 -4.70 -1.13 14.32
N ASN A 171 -4.30 -0.71 13.12
CA ASN A 171 -3.19 0.22 12.97
C ASN A 171 -3.62 1.52 13.65
N LYS A 172 -3.36 1.61 14.96
CA LYS A 172 -3.58 2.85 15.71
C LYS A 172 -2.82 3.96 14.98
N PRO A 173 -3.48 5.08 14.64
CA PRO A 173 -2.78 6.23 14.11
C PRO A 173 -1.73 6.63 15.15
N VAL A 174 -0.47 6.56 14.76
CA VAL A 174 0.63 7.08 15.59
C VAL A 174 0.45 8.59 15.62
N ALA A 175 0.34 9.14 16.81
CA ALA A 175 0.28 10.59 17.00
C ALA A 175 1.41 11.25 16.22
N ASP A 176 1.10 12.32 15.48
CA ASP A 176 2.03 13.12 14.71
C ASP A 176 3.21 13.51 15.60
N ILE A 177 4.36 12.87 15.39
CA ILE A 177 5.59 13.27 16.06
C ILE A 177 6.09 14.50 15.28
N ALA A 178 5.91 15.65 15.89
CA ALA A 178 6.54 16.88 15.43
C ALA A 178 8.07 16.68 15.45
N LEU A 179 8.72 16.91 14.32
CA LEU A 179 10.17 17.03 14.20
C LEU A 179 10.66 18.29 14.93
#